data_02c502d170aaf4f96d89f4c00129df3d
#
_entry.id   02c502d170aaf4f96d89f4c00129df3d
#
_cell.length_a   1.000
_cell.length_b   1.000
_cell.length_c   1.000
_cell.angle_alpha   90.00
_cell.angle_beta   90.00
_cell.angle_gamma   90.00
#
_symmetry.space_group_name_H-M   'P 1'
#
loop_
_entity.id
_entity.type
_entity.pdbx_description
1 polymer ?
#
loop_
_entity_poly.entity_id
_entity_poly.type
_entity_poly.pdbx_seq_one_letter_code
_entity_poly.pdbx_strand_id
1 'polypeptide(L)'
;EPDWDTNQLEPHMRALDKHIKRAKEISDGGIIGVNIMAVTNHYEEYVKQCIKSGADMIITGAGLPMELPQAAAGSDIKLVPIVSSKKAANIILKRWDKKHQIAPDAVVIEGPLAGGHLGFKPKELVDIDICAYDDEIKKIMEVVKPYEEKYEKHIPIIVGGGISDKEKMQHYLDLGADGVQI
;
A
#
# COMPACT_ATOMS: atom_id res chain seq x y z
N GLU A 1 -13.43 -1.62 25.08
CA GLU A 1 -13.05 -2.29 26.33
C GLU A 1 -12.56 -1.24 27.35
N PRO A 2 -12.89 -1.38 28.66
CA PRO A 2 -12.62 -0.31 29.64
C PRO A 2 -11.13 -0.07 29.96
N ASP A 3 -10.21 -0.92 29.54
CA ASP A 3 -8.78 -0.83 29.83
C ASP A 3 -7.96 -0.35 28.63
N TRP A 4 -8.46 0.67 27.94
CA TRP A 4 -7.77 1.26 26.81
C TRP A 4 -6.54 2.06 27.27
N ASP A 5 -5.40 1.41 27.34
CA ASP A 5 -4.10 2.06 27.45
C ASP A 5 -3.41 2.04 26.10
N THR A 6 -3.30 3.21 25.48
CA THR A 6 -2.68 3.40 24.16
C THR A 6 -1.19 3.04 24.11
N ASN A 7 -0.56 2.85 25.28
CA ASN A 7 0.85 2.45 25.40
C ASN A 7 1.04 0.93 25.48
N GLN A 8 -0.05 0.15 25.64
CA GLN A 8 0.04 -1.30 25.69
C GLN A 8 -0.18 -1.93 24.32
N LEU A 9 0.84 -2.58 23.80
CA LEU A 9 0.81 -3.23 22.49
C LEU A 9 -0.15 -4.44 22.44
N GLU A 10 -0.24 -5.20 23.53
CA GLU A 10 -1.03 -6.45 23.57
C GLU A 10 -2.53 -6.27 23.30
N PRO A 11 -3.25 -5.29 23.90
CA PRO A 11 -4.65 -5.03 23.56
C PRO A 11 -4.86 -4.70 22.09
N HIS A 12 -3.92 -3.96 21.49
CA HIS A 12 -3.97 -3.63 20.05
C HIS A 12 -3.82 -4.88 19.19
N MET A 13 -2.90 -5.78 19.55
CA MET A 13 -2.72 -7.03 18.80
C MET A 13 -3.95 -7.94 18.90
N ARG A 14 -4.58 -8.03 20.07
CA ARG A 14 -5.85 -8.77 20.23
C ARG A 14 -6.99 -8.18 19.43
N ALA A 15 -7.11 -6.84 19.41
CA ALA A 15 -8.12 -6.15 18.62
C ALA A 15 -7.91 -6.39 17.11
N LEU A 16 -6.68 -6.25 16.65
CA LEU A 16 -6.32 -6.50 15.26
C LEU A 16 -6.62 -7.93 14.83
N ASP A 17 -6.25 -8.93 15.65
CA ASP A 17 -6.55 -10.33 15.42
C ASP A 17 -8.06 -10.57 15.28
N LYS A 18 -8.84 -10.04 16.22
CA LYS A 18 -10.31 -10.14 16.21
C LYS A 18 -10.92 -9.52 14.94
N HIS A 19 -10.45 -8.35 14.54
CA HIS A 19 -10.98 -7.66 13.37
C HIS A 19 -10.63 -8.37 12.06
N ILE A 20 -9.40 -8.87 11.90
CA ILE A 20 -8.99 -9.62 10.72
C ILE A 20 -9.82 -10.92 10.60
N LYS A 21 -9.93 -11.69 11.67
CA LYS A 21 -10.72 -12.93 11.68
C LYS A 21 -12.19 -12.66 11.36
N ARG A 22 -12.77 -11.61 11.94
CA ARG A 22 -14.16 -11.23 11.64
C ARG A 22 -14.32 -10.79 10.18
N ALA A 23 -13.36 -10.04 9.62
CA ALA A 23 -13.38 -9.66 8.21
C ALA A 23 -13.33 -10.91 7.30
N LYS A 24 -12.49 -11.88 7.63
CA LYS A 24 -12.42 -13.16 6.92
C LYS A 24 -13.75 -13.93 6.96
N GLU A 25 -14.40 -13.97 8.11
CA GLU A 25 -15.74 -14.60 8.26
C GLU A 25 -16.79 -13.90 7.40
N ILE A 26 -16.85 -12.56 7.45
CA ILE A 26 -17.85 -11.77 6.71
C ILE A 26 -17.62 -11.84 5.19
N SER A 27 -16.37 -11.87 4.76
CA SER A 27 -16.02 -11.88 3.34
C SER A 27 -16.28 -13.22 2.64
N ASP A 28 -16.58 -14.28 3.38
CA ASP A 28 -16.87 -15.62 2.86
C ASP A 28 -15.84 -16.09 1.82
N GLY A 29 -14.56 -16.03 2.20
CA GLY A 29 -13.44 -16.41 1.35
C GLY A 29 -12.86 -15.26 0.51
N GLY A 30 -13.32 -14.04 0.70
CA GLY A 30 -12.73 -12.85 0.07
C GLY A 30 -11.32 -12.55 0.58
N ILE A 31 -10.57 -11.79 -0.22
CA ILE A 31 -9.21 -11.35 0.10
C ILE A 31 -9.28 -10.20 1.11
N ILE A 32 -8.58 -10.34 2.23
CA ILE A 32 -8.50 -9.32 3.28
C ILE A 32 -7.12 -8.68 3.28
N GLY A 33 -7.07 -7.39 2.91
CA GLY A 33 -5.89 -6.53 3.03
C GLY A 33 -5.94 -5.69 4.31
N VAL A 34 -4.78 -5.47 4.91
CA VAL A 34 -4.63 -4.57 6.07
C VAL A 34 -3.73 -3.41 5.68
N ASN A 35 -4.22 -2.18 5.86
CA ASN A 35 -3.42 -0.98 5.64
C ASN A 35 -2.73 -0.58 6.97
N ILE A 36 -1.40 -0.46 6.93
CA ILE A 36 -0.58 -0.08 8.08
C ILE A 36 0.31 1.10 7.69
N MET A 37 0.26 2.19 8.44
CA MET A 37 1.19 3.31 8.22
C MET A 37 2.61 2.91 8.59
N ALA A 38 3.57 3.12 7.68
CA ALA A 38 4.99 2.78 7.89
C ALA A 38 5.63 3.51 9.08
N VAL A 39 5.08 4.67 9.47
CA VAL A 39 5.55 5.46 10.62
C VAL A 39 4.92 5.06 11.96
N THR A 40 4.05 4.05 11.97
CA THR A 40 3.41 3.56 13.21
C THR A 40 4.45 2.97 14.15
N ASN A 41 4.38 3.34 15.43
CA ASN A 41 5.15 2.66 16.47
C ASN A 41 4.83 1.16 16.44
N HIS A 42 5.84 0.32 16.65
CA HIS A 42 5.68 -1.14 16.60
C HIS A 42 5.19 -1.68 15.24
N TYR A 43 5.59 -1.01 14.15
CA TYR A 43 5.19 -1.39 12.79
C TYR A 43 5.43 -2.88 12.48
N GLU A 44 6.59 -3.39 12.85
CA GLU A 44 6.98 -4.79 12.61
C GLU A 44 6.07 -5.78 13.36
N GLU A 45 5.68 -5.45 14.59
CA GLU A 45 4.78 -6.25 15.40
C GLU A 45 3.37 -6.29 14.80
N TYR A 46 2.89 -5.16 14.25
CA TYR A 46 1.62 -5.12 13.52
C TYR A 46 1.68 -5.98 12.26
N VAL A 47 2.76 -5.93 11.48
CA VAL A 47 2.95 -6.79 10.30
C VAL A 47 2.89 -8.26 10.71
N LYS A 48 3.65 -8.67 11.72
CA LYS A 48 3.66 -10.05 12.23
C LYS A 48 2.29 -10.49 12.75
N GLN A 49 1.56 -9.61 13.40
CA GLN A 49 0.20 -9.92 13.87
C GLN A 49 -0.76 -10.11 12.69
N CYS A 50 -0.70 -9.29 11.65
CA CYS A 50 -1.51 -9.46 10.45
C CYS A 50 -1.29 -10.84 9.80
N ILE A 51 -0.03 -11.24 9.66
CA ILE A 51 0.34 -12.55 9.14
C ILE A 51 -0.25 -13.67 10.02
N LYS A 52 -0.04 -13.59 11.33
CA LYS A 52 -0.56 -14.56 12.32
C LYS A 52 -2.08 -14.66 12.30
N SER A 53 -2.77 -13.55 12.05
CA SER A 53 -4.23 -13.48 12.01
C SER A 53 -4.83 -13.93 10.68
N GLY A 54 -4.01 -14.22 9.67
CA GLY A 54 -4.44 -14.73 8.36
C GLY A 54 -4.87 -13.64 7.38
N ALA A 55 -4.34 -12.42 7.49
CA ALA A 55 -4.49 -11.42 6.42
C ALA A 55 -3.82 -11.92 5.12
N ASP A 56 -4.39 -11.57 3.97
CA ASP A 56 -3.87 -11.99 2.67
C ASP A 56 -2.85 -10.99 2.12
N MET A 57 -2.97 -9.71 2.47
CA MET A 57 -2.03 -8.68 2.04
C MET A 57 -1.81 -7.59 3.09
N ILE A 58 -0.66 -6.94 2.99
CA ILE A 58 -0.35 -5.72 3.72
C ILE A 58 -0.16 -4.59 2.72
N ILE A 59 -0.97 -3.56 2.87
CA ILE A 59 -0.87 -2.31 2.12
C ILE A 59 -0.20 -1.30 3.06
N THR A 60 0.81 -0.56 2.60
CA THR A 60 1.54 0.32 3.50
C THR A 60 2.03 1.60 2.83
N GLY A 61 1.80 2.70 3.52
CA GLY A 61 2.16 4.06 3.11
C GLY A 61 2.48 4.93 4.32
N ALA A 62 2.28 6.24 4.22
CA ALA A 62 2.66 7.21 5.23
C ALA A 62 4.13 7.06 5.66
N GLY A 63 5.03 7.03 4.66
CA GLY A 63 6.46 6.78 4.77
C GLY A 63 6.92 5.78 3.73
N LEU A 64 8.22 5.46 3.74
CA LEU A 64 8.80 4.48 2.82
C LEU A 64 8.94 3.13 3.54
N PRO A 65 8.16 2.10 3.16
CA PRO A 65 8.14 0.80 3.85
C PRO A 65 9.36 -0.06 3.48
N MET A 66 10.55 0.42 3.81
CA MET A 66 11.82 -0.16 3.38
C MET A 66 12.07 -1.55 3.94
N GLU A 67 11.57 -1.80 5.14
CA GLU A 67 11.83 -3.03 5.89
C GLU A 67 10.60 -3.97 5.93
N LEU A 68 9.52 -3.63 5.20
CA LEU A 68 8.33 -4.50 5.10
C LEU A 68 8.69 -5.93 4.65
N PRO A 69 9.54 -6.15 3.61
CA PRO A 69 9.93 -7.50 3.22
C PRO A 69 10.60 -8.29 4.33
N GLN A 70 11.40 -7.63 5.17
CA GLN A 70 12.05 -8.27 6.31
C GLN A 70 11.05 -8.63 7.41
N ALA A 71 10.12 -7.72 7.70
CA ALA A 71 9.06 -7.95 8.70
C ALA A 71 8.12 -9.10 8.30
N ALA A 72 7.92 -9.31 7.00
CA ALA A 72 7.07 -10.34 6.41
C ALA A 72 7.83 -11.62 6.01
N ALA A 73 9.12 -11.70 6.28
CA ALA A 73 9.95 -12.82 5.84
C ALA A 73 9.42 -14.18 6.32
N GLY A 74 9.41 -15.17 5.42
CA GLY A 74 8.91 -16.51 5.71
C GLY A 74 7.39 -16.66 5.65
N SER A 75 6.66 -15.67 5.16
CA SER A 75 5.22 -15.74 4.90
C SER A 75 4.91 -15.54 3.42
N ASP A 76 3.71 -15.99 3.01
CA ASP A 76 3.19 -15.82 1.64
C ASP A 76 2.29 -14.58 1.51
N ILE A 77 2.24 -13.72 2.53
CA ILE A 77 1.42 -12.52 2.54
C ILE A 77 1.85 -11.57 1.41
N LYS A 78 0.88 -10.96 0.73
CA LYS A 78 1.15 -10.04 -0.36
C LYS A 78 1.58 -8.67 0.15
N LEU A 79 2.63 -8.11 -0.45
CA LEU A 79 3.23 -6.86 -0.02
C LEU A 79 2.95 -5.75 -1.04
N VAL A 80 2.24 -4.71 -0.60
CA VAL A 80 1.71 -3.66 -1.46
C VAL A 80 2.12 -2.28 -0.91
N PRO A 81 3.19 -1.68 -1.42
CA PRO A 81 3.56 -0.32 -1.04
C PRO A 81 2.64 0.72 -1.67
N ILE A 82 2.38 1.80 -0.93
CA ILE A 82 1.72 3.00 -1.44
C ILE A 82 2.79 4.01 -1.82
N VAL A 83 2.69 4.59 -3.00
CA VAL A 83 3.60 5.62 -3.52
C VAL A 83 2.81 6.80 -4.08
N SER A 84 3.40 8.00 -4.01
CA SER A 84 2.80 9.21 -4.59
C SER A 84 3.74 9.87 -5.62
N SER A 85 4.89 9.28 -5.90
CA SER A 85 5.85 9.84 -6.86
C SER A 85 6.78 8.77 -7.44
N LYS A 86 7.26 9.03 -8.65
CA LYS A 86 8.33 8.26 -9.31
C LYS A 86 9.54 8.07 -8.39
N LYS A 87 9.91 9.14 -7.65
CA LYS A 87 11.05 9.08 -6.71
C LYS A 87 10.82 8.07 -5.60
N ALA A 88 9.64 8.08 -4.97
CA ALA A 88 9.30 7.14 -3.91
C ALA A 88 9.28 5.70 -4.43
N ALA A 89 8.64 5.46 -5.59
CA ALA A 89 8.62 4.17 -6.25
C ALA A 89 10.03 3.63 -6.51
N ASN A 90 10.91 4.44 -7.11
CA ASN A 90 12.30 4.06 -7.36
C ASN A 90 13.05 3.67 -6.08
N ILE A 91 12.88 4.43 -5.01
CA ILE A 91 13.59 4.17 -3.74
C ILE A 91 13.14 2.83 -3.15
N ILE A 92 11.82 2.61 -3.08
CA ILE A 92 11.25 1.37 -2.50
C ILE A 92 11.65 0.16 -3.34
N LEU A 93 11.39 0.17 -4.64
CA LEU A 93 11.64 -0.95 -5.54
C LEU A 93 13.13 -1.31 -5.57
N LYS A 94 14.00 -0.31 -5.69
CA LYS A 94 15.45 -0.52 -5.65
C LYS A 94 15.93 -1.09 -4.32
N ARG A 95 15.34 -0.67 -3.20
CA ARG A 95 15.70 -1.18 -1.88
C ARG A 95 15.26 -2.62 -1.71
N TRP A 96 14.00 -2.93 -2.06
CA TRP A 96 13.46 -4.28 -1.97
C TRP A 96 14.21 -5.26 -2.86
N ASP A 97 14.50 -4.85 -4.10
CA ASP A 97 15.31 -5.64 -5.03
C ASP A 97 16.71 -5.92 -4.50
N LYS A 98 17.45 -4.87 -4.08
CA LYS A 98 18.85 -5.02 -3.68
C LYS A 98 19.04 -5.77 -2.36
N LYS A 99 18.17 -5.49 -1.38
CA LYS A 99 18.35 -6.03 -0.02
C LYS A 99 17.62 -7.37 0.18
N HIS A 100 16.45 -7.51 -0.43
CA HIS A 100 15.57 -8.65 -0.18
C HIS A 100 15.35 -9.54 -1.40
N GLN A 101 15.78 -9.11 -2.59
CA GLN A 101 15.65 -9.85 -3.86
C GLN A 101 14.18 -10.18 -4.19
N ILE A 102 13.29 -9.23 -3.92
CA ILE A 102 11.86 -9.32 -4.24
C ILE A 102 11.37 -8.04 -4.93
N ALA A 103 10.25 -8.16 -5.61
CA ALA A 103 9.42 -7.05 -6.06
C ALA A 103 8.05 -7.08 -5.35
N PRO A 104 7.35 -5.95 -5.22
CA PRO A 104 6.01 -5.91 -4.64
C PRO A 104 5.02 -6.80 -5.39
N ASP A 105 3.95 -7.19 -4.73
CA ASP A 105 2.87 -7.97 -5.36
C ASP A 105 1.83 -7.08 -6.06
N ALA A 106 1.75 -5.81 -5.70
CA ALA A 106 1.05 -4.73 -6.40
C ALA A 106 1.63 -3.39 -5.91
N VAL A 107 1.29 -2.30 -6.57
CA VAL A 107 1.64 -0.94 -6.12
C VAL A 107 0.37 -0.09 -6.11
N VAL A 108 0.09 0.58 -4.99
CA VAL A 108 -0.95 1.60 -4.91
C VAL A 108 -0.32 2.96 -5.17
N ILE A 109 -0.91 3.71 -6.09
CA ILE A 109 -0.53 5.11 -6.38
C ILE A 109 -1.59 6.01 -5.77
N GLU A 110 -1.24 6.75 -4.72
CA GLU A 110 -2.13 7.75 -4.12
C GLU A 110 -1.83 9.14 -4.66
N GLY A 111 -2.83 9.69 -5.35
CA GLY A 111 -2.79 11.03 -5.92
C GLY A 111 -3.07 12.13 -4.88
N PRO A 112 -2.98 13.40 -5.32
CA PRO A 112 -3.17 14.58 -4.45
C PRO A 112 -4.58 14.72 -3.89
N LEU A 113 -5.56 14.02 -4.45
CA LEU A 113 -6.96 13.99 -3.99
C LEU A 113 -7.26 12.84 -3.01
N ALA A 114 -6.25 12.05 -2.62
CA ALA A 114 -6.41 11.05 -1.60
C ALA A 114 -6.63 11.68 -0.23
N GLY A 115 -7.28 10.95 0.67
CA GLY A 115 -7.47 11.37 2.06
C GLY A 115 -6.33 10.90 2.97
N GLY A 116 -6.30 11.41 4.21
CA GLY A 116 -5.37 10.97 5.24
C GLY A 116 -3.96 11.53 5.11
N HIS A 117 -2.95 10.68 5.31
CA HIS A 117 -1.54 11.05 5.25
C HIS A 117 -1.04 11.07 3.82
N LEU A 118 -1.03 12.23 3.20
CA LEU A 118 -0.60 12.41 1.80
C LEU A 118 0.94 12.41 1.68
N GLY A 119 1.44 11.83 0.59
CA GLY A 119 2.86 11.90 0.21
C GLY A 119 3.30 13.25 -0.38
N PHE A 120 2.50 14.30 -0.19
CA PHE A 120 2.70 15.67 -0.72
C PHE A 120 2.92 16.65 0.41
N LYS A 121 3.77 17.65 0.17
CA LYS A 121 3.89 18.80 1.08
C LYS A 121 2.72 19.77 0.86
N PRO A 122 2.26 20.50 1.90
CA PRO A 122 1.15 21.44 1.76
C PRO A 122 1.33 22.45 0.62
N LYS A 123 2.55 22.92 0.37
CA LYS A 123 2.86 23.83 -0.73
C LYS A 123 2.68 23.20 -2.11
N GLU A 124 2.93 21.91 -2.23
CA GLU A 124 2.77 21.16 -3.48
C GLU A 124 1.29 20.95 -3.83
N LEU A 125 0.40 20.97 -2.83
CA LEU A 125 -1.04 20.79 -3.02
C LEU A 125 -1.76 22.08 -3.47
N VAL A 126 -1.19 23.27 -3.22
CA VAL A 126 -1.81 24.55 -3.58
C VAL A 126 -1.79 24.78 -5.08
N ASP A 127 -0.71 24.35 -5.76
CA ASP A 127 -0.46 24.60 -7.18
C ASP A 127 -0.53 23.31 -8.03
N ILE A 128 -1.06 22.22 -7.48
CA ILE A 128 -1.11 20.96 -8.20
C ILE A 128 -2.12 21.03 -9.34
N ASP A 129 -1.63 20.89 -10.56
CA ASP A 129 -2.46 20.54 -11.70
C ASP A 129 -2.79 19.05 -11.62
N ILE A 130 -4.06 18.76 -11.34
CA ILE A 130 -4.55 17.38 -11.22
C ILE A 130 -4.36 16.61 -12.53
N CYS A 131 -4.47 17.29 -13.67
CA CYS A 131 -4.20 16.70 -14.99
C CYS A 131 -2.72 16.35 -15.17
N ALA A 132 -1.81 17.12 -14.55
CA ALA A 132 -0.37 16.81 -14.60
C ALA A 132 -0.01 15.58 -13.75
N TYR A 133 -0.86 15.15 -12.84
CA TYR A 133 -0.61 13.95 -12.04
C TYR A 133 -0.72 12.65 -12.87
N ASP A 134 -1.46 12.64 -13.95
CA ASP A 134 -1.51 11.52 -14.89
C ASP A 134 -0.11 11.20 -15.47
N ASP A 135 0.68 12.22 -15.73
CA ASP A 135 2.06 12.03 -16.16
C ASP A 135 2.96 11.42 -15.08
N GLU A 136 2.70 11.75 -13.82
CA GLU A 136 3.43 11.14 -12.70
C GLU A 136 3.02 9.67 -12.52
N ILE A 137 1.74 9.34 -12.68
CA ILE A 137 1.25 7.95 -12.69
C ILE A 137 1.98 7.13 -13.78
N LYS A 138 2.03 7.63 -15.00
CA LYS A 138 2.76 6.98 -16.11
C LYS A 138 4.23 6.77 -15.78
N LYS A 139 4.90 7.77 -15.21
CA LYS A 139 6.30 7.66 -14.79
C LYS A 139 6.51 6.62 -13.69
N ILE A 140 5.54 6.45 -12.78
CA ILE A 140 5.58 5.39 -11.76
C ILE A 140 5.43 4.02 -12.44
N MET A 141 4.49 3.86 -13.36
CA MET A 141 4.32 2.63 -14.15
C MET A 141 5.62 2.24 -14.89
N GLU A 142 6.30 3.22 -15.50
CA GLU A 142 7.59 3.00 -16.17
C GLU A 142 8.69 2.50 -15.19
N VAL A 143 8.65 2.93 -13.94
CA VAL A 143 9.58 2.47 -12.90
C VAL A 143 9.31 1.03 -12.50
N VAL A 144 8.06 0.57 -12.55
CA VAL A 144 7.65 -0.79 -12.18
C VAL A 144 8.05 -1.81 -13.24
N LYS A 145 7.90 -1.50 -14.54
CA LYS A 145 8.15 -2.41 -15.67
C LYS A 145 9.46 -3.21 -15.61
N PRO A 146 10.64 -2.63 -15.32
CA PRO A 146 11.88 -3.41 -15.24
C PRO A 146 11.87 -4.48 -14.14
N TYR A 147 11.07 -4.30 -13.11
CA TYR A 147 10.92 -5.29 -12.03
C TYR A 147 9.93 -6.40 -12.41
N GLU A 148 8.88 -6.09 -13.19
CA GLU A 148 8.02 -7.10 -13.79
C GLU A 148 8.84 -8.05 -14.68
N GLU A 149 9.67 -7.49 -15.55
CA GLU A 149 10.57 -8.26 -16.43
C GLU A 149 11.56 -9.09 -15.63
N LYS A 150 12.23 -8.48 -14.64
CA LYS A 150 13.24 -9.15 -13.81
C LYS A 150 12.68 -10.30 -12.98
N TYR A 151 11.48 -10.14 -12.45
CA TYR A 151 10.85 -11.12 -11.57
C TYR A 151 9.82 -12.00 -12.28
N GLU A 152 9.68 -11.84 -13.61
CA GLU A 152 8.77 -12.62 -14.47
C GLU A 152 7.34 -12.66 -13.91
N LYS A 153 6.88 -11.52 -13.36
CA LYS A 153 5.52 -11.39 -12.79
C LYS A 153 4.89 -10.04 -13.12
N HIS A 154 3.60 -10.03 -13.34
CA HIS A 154 2.85 -8.78 -13.38
C HIS A 154 2.74 -8.17 -11.98
N ILE A 155 2.95 -6.85 -11.88
CA ILE A 155 2.83 -6.05 -10.65
C ILE A 155 1.67 -5.08 -10.85
N PRO A 156 0.44 -5.43 -10.44
CA PRO A 156 -0.72 -4.60 -10.65
C PRO A 156 -0.55 -3.18 -10.09
N ILE A 157 -1.00 -2.20 -10.86
CA ILE A 157 -1.03 -0.80 -10.48
C ILE A 157 -2.46 -0.42 -10.11
N ILE A 158 -2.64 0.01 -8.87
CA ILE A 158 -3.92 0.45 -8.33
C ILE A 158 -3.84 1.95 -8.08
N VAL A 159 -4.74 2.72 -8.65
CA VAL A 159 -4.77 4.18 -8.44
C VAL A 159 -5.85 4.54 -7.42
N GLY A 160 -5.49 5.37 -6.43
CA GLY A 160 -6.39 5.88 -5.39
C GLY A 160 -6.36 7.39 -5.28
N GLY A 161 -7.45 7.95 -4.77
CA GLY A 161 -7.59 9.37 -4.50
C GLY A 161 -8.59 10.09 -5.39
N GLY A 162 -9.67 10.56 -4.79
CA GLY A 162 -10.70 11.37 -5.46
C GLY A 162 -11.57 10.63 -6.49
N ILE A 163 -11.56 9.31 -6.47
CA ILE A 163 -12.36 8.48 -7.40
C ILE A 163 -13.74 8.30 -6.80
N SER A 164 -14.70 9.05 -7.30
CA SER A 164 -16.07 9.12 -6.77
C SER A 164 -17.15 8.63 -7.75
N ASP A 165 -16.76 8.36 -8.99
CA ASP A 165 -17.69 8.04 -10.06
C ASP A 165 -17.03 7.12 -11.11
N LYS A 166 -17.89 6.61 -12.00
CA LYS A 166 -17.49 5.68 -13.06
C LYS A 166 -16.53 6.33 -14.08
N GLU A 167 -16.69 7.62 -14.35
CA GLU A 167 -15.89 8.33 -15.36
C GLU A 167 -14.44 8.42 -14.89
N LYS A 168 -14.22 8.80 -13.64
CA LYS A 168 -12.88 8.82 -13.03
C LYS A 168 -12.26 7.44 -12.94
N MET A 169 -13.04 6.43 -12.58
CA MET A 169 -12.57 5.06 -12.59
C MET A 169 -12.09 4.66 -13.98
N GLN A 170 -12.93 4.90 -15.01
CA GLN A 170 -12.60 4.55 -16.38
C GLN A 170 -11.36 5.31 -16.87
N HIS A 171 -11.22 6.60 -16.52
CA HIS A 171 -10.05 7.40 -16.86
C HIS A 171 -8.73 6.74 -16.41
N TYR A 172 -8.65 6.25 -15.17
CA TYR A 172 -7.42 5.59 -14.69
C TYR A 172 -7.20 4.22 -15.31
N LEU A 173 -8.25 3.46 -15.61
CA LEU A 173 -8.15 2.22 -16.36
C LEU A 173 -7.65 2.46 -17.79
N ASP A 174 -8.15 3.50 -18.46
CA ASP A 174 -7.68 3.91 -19.80
C ASP A 174 -6.24 4.43 -19.78
N LEU A 175 -5.80 4.98 -18.65
CA LEU A 175 -4.41 5.40 -18.44
C LEU A 175 -3.45 4.22 -18.30
N GLY A 176 -3.98 3.02 -18.04
CA GLY A 176 -3.24 1.77 -17.91
C GLY A 176 -3.14 1.21 -16.50
N ALA A 177 -3.94 1.71 -15.55
CA ALA A 177 -4.05 1.10 -14.22
C ALA A 177 -4.84 -0.22 -14.31
N ASP A 178 -4.47 -1.19 -13.48
CA ASP A 178 -5.15 -2.49 -13.37
C ASP A 178 -6.41 -2.40 -12.49
N GLY A 179 -6.49 -1.39 -11.65
CA GLY A 179 -7.63 -1.17 -10.77
C GLY A 179 -7.61 0.18 -10.09
N VAL A 180 -8.65 0.45 -9.32
CA VAL A 180 -8.79 1.68 -8.53
C VAL A 180 -9.16 1.38 -7.09
N GLN A 181 -8.74 2.27 -6.19
CA GLN A 181 -9.13 2.28 -4.78
C GLN A 181 -10.07 3.46 -4.55
N ILE A 182 -11.27 3.20 -4.00
CA ILE A 182 -12.35 4.15 -3.72
C ILE A 182 -12.57 4.31 -2.24
#